data_ef86d21a13a56eb69889a96a90fdbe3a
#
_entry.id   ef86d21a13a56eb69889a96a90fdbe3a
#
_cell.length_a   1.000
_cell.length_b   1.000
_cell.length_c   1.000
_cell.angle_alpha   90.00
_cell.angle_beta   90.00
_cell.angle_gamma   90.00
#
_symmetry.space_group_name_H-M   'P 1'
#
loop_
_entity.id
_entity.type
_entity.pdbx_description
1 polymer ?
#
loop_
_entity_poly.entity_id
_entity_poly.type
_entity_poly.pdbx_seq_one_letter_code
_entity_poly.pdbx_strand_id
1 'polypeptide(L)'
;MQQRYYDQDLGRFLSIDPVAADSVLAANFNRYWYANNNPYRFTDPDGRNSVITTAKDGSISIDIPINFVGPGATQANIDSVKGDISARWSRAYNVKGSSVQISVQVIPVTKDTPRKVQNTITLTTGPTSDKASQGASFVKDGKTGEWNITSRGMPYGEAAHEAGHLMRADDHYLATVDASGNRVSTPEAGYDKNLMGELGNPPDDRNMGEILSSRKNIYIEEK
;
A
#
# COMPACT_ATOMS: atom_id res chain seq x y z
N MET A 1 11.51 13.08 -16.20
CA MET A 1 11.52 12.66 -17.62
C MET A 1 10.33 11.74 -17.83
N GLN A 2 9.48 12.01 -18.83
CA GLN A 2 8.47 11.03 -19.25
C GLN A 2 9.23 9.86 -19.90
N GLN A 3 9.07 8.68 -19.37
CA GLN A 3 9.79 7.51 -19.88
C GLN A 3 9.27 7.03 -21.25
N ARG A 4 8.04 7.42 -21.64
CA ARG A 4 7.41 7.06 -22.90
C ARG A 4 6.46 8.15 -23.38
N TYR A 5 6.36 8.34 -24.69
CA TYR A 5 5.39 9.24 -25.29
C TYR A 5 4.07 8.49 -25.49
N TYR A 6 2.97 9.05 -24.99
CA TYR A 6 1.63 8.50 -25.14
C TYR A 6 0.90 9.24 -26.27
N ASP A 7 0.36 8.48 -27.20
CA ASP A 7 -0.47 9.00 -28.29
C ASP A 7 -1.94 8.85 -27.90
N GLN A 8 -2.64 9.98 -27.76
CA GLN A 8 -4.03 10.01 -27.32
C GLN A 8 -4.99 9.50 -28.42
N ASP A 9 -4.65 9.69 -29.68
CA ASP A 9 -5.49 9.29 -30.82
C ASP A 9 -5.41 7.77 -31.05
N LEU A 10 -4.25 7.19 -30.79
CA LEU A 10 -4.03 5.74 -30.87
C LEU A 10 -4.34 5.01 -29.55
N GLY A 11 -4.48 5.73 -28.43
CA GLY A 11 -4.72 5.15 -27.11
C GLY A 11 -3.60 4.28 -26.57
N ARG A 12 -2.34 4.51 -27.01
CA ARG A 12 -1.19 3.67 -26.64
C ARG A 12 0.13 4.44 -26.60
N PHE A 13 1.14 3.82 -26.01
CA PHE A 13 2.50 4.37 -26.04
C PHE A 13 3.16 4.18 -27.42
N LEU A 14 3.96 5.15 -27.85
CA LEU A 14 4.71 5.09 -29.12
C LEU A 14 6.04 4.32 -29.01
N SER A 15 6.44 3.91 -27.80
CA SER A 15 7.64 3.10 -27.56
C SER A 15 7.34 1.88 -26.72
N ILE A 16 8.17 0.85 -26.87
CA ILE A 16 8.06 -0.40 -26.11
C ILE A 16 8.29 -0.15 -24.63
N ASP A 17 7.55 -0.86 -23.77
CA ASP A 17 7.84 -0.90 -22.34
C ASP A 17 9.26 -1.44 -22.11
N PRO A 18 10.12 -0.76 -21.36
CA PRO A 18 11.45 -1.29 -21.03
C PRO A 18 11.37 -2.56 -20.18
N VAL A 19 10.24 -2.82 -19.50
CA VAL A 19 10.01 -4.05 -18.75
C VAL A 19 9.76 -5.20 -19.73
N ALA A 20 10.53 -6.29 -19.61
CA ALA A 20 10.37 -7.47 -20.44
C ALA A 20 8.99 -8.12 -20.21
N ALA A 21 8.42 -8.72 -21.27
CA ALA A 21 7.18 -9.47 -21.16
C ALA A 21 7.38 -10.68 -20.25
N ASP A 22 6.43 -10.89 -19.32
CA ASP A 22 6.41 -12.07 -18.47
C ASP A 22 5.88 -13.26 -19.27
N SER A 23 6.73 -14.26 -19.47
CA SER A 23 6.39 -15.47 -20.25
C SER A 23 5.44 -16.43 -19.50
N VAL A 24 5.24 -16.25 -18.20
CA VAL A 24 4.43 -17.14 -17.36
C VAL A 24 2.98 -16.66 -17.24
N LEU A 25 2.77 -15.36 -17.11
CA LEU A 25 1.44 -14.77 -16.89
C LEU A 25 0.80 -14.16 -18.13
N ALA A 26 1.56 -13.98 -19.23
CA ALA A 26 1.12 -13.37 -20.48
C ALA A 26 0.41 -11.98 -20.33
N ALA A 27 0.35 -11.44 -19.12
CA ALA A 27 -0.45 -10.26 -18.77
C ALA A 27 0.10 -8.94 -19.36
N ASN A 28 1.35 -8.93 -19.82
CA ASN A 28 2.00 -7.77 -20.42
C ASN A 28 2.56 -8.06 -21.82
N PHE A 29 1.95 -8.97 -22.55
CA PHE A 29 2.41 -9.38 -23.89
C PHE A 29 2.43 -8.21 -24.88
N ASN A 30 1.48 -7.27 -24.76
CA ASN A 30 1.48 -6.06 -25.58
C ASN A 30 2.15 -4.89 -24.85
N ARG A 31 3.44 -4.70 -25.09
CA ARG A 31 4.31 -3.70 -24.46
C ARG A 31 3.99 -2.24 -24.84
N TYR A 32 2.95 -2.00 -25.64
CA TYR A 32 2.46 -0.67 -26.03
C TYR A 32 1.16 -0.30 -25.29
N TRP A 33 0.59 -1.18 -24.48
CA TRP A 33 -0.67 -0.91 -23.77
C TRP A 33 -0.50 0.18 -22.71
N TYR A 34 -1.49 1.08 -22.69
CA TYR A 34 -1.72 2.03 -21.60
C TYR A 34 -2.94 1.57 -20.80
N ALA A 35 -2.84 1.58 -19.46
CA ALA A 35 -3.93 1.27 -18.54
C ALA A 35 -4.75 0.01 -18.93
N ASN A 36 -4.07 -1.05 -19.36
CA ASN A 36 -4.67 -2.31 -19.79
C ASN A 36 -5.74 -2.15 -20.90
N ASN A 37 -5.56 -1.19 -21.80
CA ASN A 37 -6.50 -0.80 -22.86
C ASN A 37 -7.86 -0.26 -22.37
N ASN A 38 -7.98 0.13 -21.12
CA ASN A 38 -9.21 0.75 -20.62
C ASN A 38 -8.91 2.05 -19.83
N PRO A 39 -8.50 3.12 -20.52
CA PRO A 39 -8.10 4.40 -19.91
C PRO A 39 -9.27 5.13 -19.22
N TYR A 40 -10.51 4.71 -19.46
CA TYR A 40 -11.70 5.25 -18.79
C TYR A 40 -11.98 4.61 -17.43
N ARG A 41 -11.45 3.40 -17.22
CA ARG A 41 -11.64 2.65 -15.96
C ARG A 41 -10.38 2.60 -15.11
N PHE A 42 -9.22 2.68 -15.74
CA PHE A 42 -7.93 2.66 -15.09
C PHE A 42 -7.16 3.91 -15.52
N THR A 43 -7.06 4.89 -14.66
CA THR A 43 -5.95 5.82 -14.73
C THR A 43 -4.72 5.03 -14.29
N ASP A 44 -3.65 5.05 -15.08
CA ASP A 44 -2.31 4.78 -14.61
C ASP A 44 -1.70 6.14 -14.20
N PRO A 45 -2.01 6.65 -13.02
CA PRO A 45 -1.20 7.68 -12.43
C PRO A 45 0.03 6.90 -12.02
N ASP A 46 1.19 7.08 -12.61
CA ASP A 46 2.49 6.51 -12.24
C ASP A 46 2.69 6.36 -10.71
N GLY A 47 1.76 5.62 -10.10
CA GLY A 47 1.40 5.60 -8.70
C GLY A 47 2.21 4.58 -7.93
N ARG A 48 3.51 4.80 -7.81
CA ARG A 48 4.38 4.05 -6.91
C ARG A 48 4.20 4.59 -5.50
N ASN A 49 4.04 3.72 -4.51
CA ASN A 49 3.60 4.11 -3.16
C ASN A 49 4.63 3.87 -2.09
N SER A 50 5.53 2.91 -2.29
CA SER A 50 6.65 2.62 -1.40
C SER A 50 7.93 2.38 -2.19
N VAL A 51 9.05 2.47 -1.52
CA VAL A 51 10.38 2.17 -2.06
C VAL A 51 10.87 0.89 -1.41
N ILE A 52 11.13 -0.13 -2.21
CA ILE A 52 11.62 -1.45 -1.79
C ILE A 52 13.08 -1.55 -2.21
N THR A 53 13.97 -1.66 -1.25
CA THR A 53 15.42 -1.79 -1.48
C THR A 53 15.89 -3.16 -1.05
N THR A 54 16.55 -3.87 -1.96
CA THR A 54 17.21 -5.14 -1.65
C THR A 54 18.70 -4.88 -1.43
N ALA A 55 19.17 -5.21 -0.23
CA ALA A 55 20.59 -5.07 0.15
C ALA A 55 21.41 -6.24 -0.41
N LYS A 56 22.75 -6.09 -0.40
CA LYS A 56 23.70 -7.12 -0.88
C LYS A 56 23.63 -8.45 -0.13
N ASP A 57 23.22 -8.42 1.12
CA ASP A 57 23.04 -9.61 1.96
C ASP A 57 21.68 -10.30 1.73
N GLY A 58 20.85 -9.76 0.83
CA GLY A 58 19.52 -10.26 0.50
C GLY A 58 18.42 -9.78 1.45
N SER A 59 18.73 -8.97 2.46
CA SER A 59 17.69 -8.32 3.28
C SER A 59 16.94 -7.27 2.48
N ILE A 60 15.71 -6.98 2.87
CA ILE A 60 14.84 -6.03 2.18
C ILE A 60 14.42 -4.92 3.15
N SER A 61 14.50 -3.67 2.70
CA SER A 61 13.85 -2.54 3.37
C SER A 61 12.71 -1.99 2.53
N ILE A 62 11.61 -1.64 3.20
CA ILE A 62 10.44 -0.99 2.58
C ILE A 62 10.22 0.34 3.25
N ASP A 63 10.45 1.41 2.50
CA ASP A 63 10.23 2.78 2.94
C ASP A 63 8.88 3.28 2.42
N ILE A 64 8.04 3.77 3.33
CA ILE A 64 6.74 4.35 3.03
C ILE A 64 6.81 5.86 3.29
N PRO A 65 7.03 6.70 2.27
CA PRO A 65 7.04 8.16 2.45
C PRO A 65 5.61 8.66 2.74
N ILE A 66 5.38 9.19 3.94
CA ILE A 66 4.07 9.72 4.33
C ILE A 66 4.20 11.18 4.81
N ASN A 67 3.36 12.04 4.25
CA ASN A 67 3.07 13.36 4.77
C ASN A 67 1.80 13.29 5.64
N PHE A 68 1.96 13.34 6.96
CA PHE A 68 0.83 13.39 7.88
C PHE A 68 0.32 14.82 8.03
N VAL A 69 -0.98 15.01 7.86
CA VAL A 69 -1.68 16.30 7.98
C VAL A 69 -2.92 16.16 8.85
N GLY A 70 -3.57 17.27 9.15
CA GLY A 70 -4.85 17.30 9.87
C GLY A 70 -4.71 17.48 11.39
N PRO A 71 -5.84 17.59 12.10
CA PRO A 71 -5.88 17.95 13.52
C PRO A 71 -5.28 16.87 14.44
N GLY A 72 -5.26 15.60 14.02
CA GLY A 72 -4.65 14.49 14.75
C GLY A 72 -3.15 14.34 14.51
N ALA A 73 -2.53 15.12 13.60
CA ALA A 73 -1.12 14.99 13.21
C ALA A 73 -0.16 15.61 14.24
N THR A 74 -0.30 15.23 15.50
CA THR A 74 0.67 15.56 16.55
C THR A 74 1.89 14.62 16.46
N GLN A 75 3.06 15.09 16.92
CA GLN A 75 4.26 14.25 16.90
C GLN A 75 4.06 12.92 17.63
N ALA A 76 3.40 12.94 18.79
CA ALA A 76 3.12 11.73 19.58
C ALA A 76 2.25 10.72 18.79
N ASN A 77 1.21 11.18 18.11
CA ASN A 77 0.37 10.32 17.27
C ASN A 77 1.12 9.77 16.07
N ILE A 78 1.92 10.61 15.41
CA ILE A 78 2.78 10.20 14.28
C ILE A 78 3.76 9.12 14.73
N ASP A 79 4.42 9.30 15.88
CA ASP A 79 5.39 8.33 16.39
C ASP A 79 4.72 7.00 16.78
N SER A 80 3.52 7.07 17.38
CA SER A 80 2.71 5.89 17.69
C SER A 80 2.32 5.10 16.43
N VAL A 81 1.83 5.79 15.40
CA VAL A 81 1.47 5.20 14.10
C VAL A 81 2.68 4.55 13.43
N LYS A 82 3.82 5.25 13.38
CA LYS A 82 5.07 4.72 12.82
C LYS A 82 5.55 3.50 13.57
N GLY A 83 5.45 3.52 14.90
CA GLY A 83 5.83 2.40 15.77
C GLY A 83 4.97 1.16 15.52
N ASP A 84 3.65 1.30 15.42
CA ASP A 84 2.73 0.18 15.15
C ASP A 84 3.02 -0.44 13.77
N ILE A 85 3.20 0.37 12.73
CA ILE A 85 3.53 -0.09 11.37
C ILE A 85 4.84 -0.89 11.38
N SER A 86 5.91 -0.30 11.91
CA SER A 86 7.23 -0.95 11.92
C SER A 86 7.21 -2.24 12.75
N ALA A 87 6.60 -2.25 13.93
CA ALA A 87 6.58 -3.40 14.82
C ALA A 87 5.82 -4.59 14.21
N ARG A 88 4.79 -4.35 13.39
CA ARG A 88 4.00 -5.43 12.80
C ARG A 88 4.58 -5.97 11.52
N TRP A 89 5.04 -5.10 10.65
CA TRP A 89 5.52 -5.48 9.33
C TRP A 89 7.00 -5.91 9.30
N SER A 90 7.84 -5.47 10.25
CA SER A 90 9.28 -5.81 10.25
C SER A 90 9.54 -7.16 10.89
N ARG A 91 9.82 -8.16 10.07
CA ARG A 91 10.11 -9.55 10.48
C ARG A 91 10.74 -10.35 9.33
N ALA A 92 11.08 -11.61 9.60
CA ALA A 92 11.41 -12.56 8.56
C ALA A 92 10.13 -13.07 7.88
N TYR A 93 10.17 -13.16 6.54
CA TYR A 93 9.13 -13.73 5.69
C TYR A 93 9.70 -14.81 4.80
N ASN A 94 8.89 -15.79 4.43
CA ASN A 94 9.25 -16.74 3.40
C ASN A 94 8.98 -16.12 2.02
N VAL A 95 10.04 -15.75 1.32
CA VAL A 95 9.97 -15.19 -0.03
C VAL A 95 10.55 -16.20 -1.00
N LYS A 96 9.70 -16.79 -1.86
CA LYS A 96 10.10 -17.81 -2.85
C LYS A 96 10.90 -18.97 -2.25
N GLY A 97 10.50 -19.44 -1.07
CA GLY A 97 11.14 -20.58 -0.38
C GLY A 97 12.36 -20.22 0.47
N SER A 98 12.77 -18.97 0.54
CA SER A 98 13.88 -18.48 1.37
C SER A 98 13.38 -17.57 2.48
N SER A 99 13.96 -17.68 3.68
CA SER A 99 13.69 -16.76 4.78
C SER A 99 14.44 -15.45 4.53
N VAL A 100 13.71 -14.35 4.34
CA VAL A 100 14.24 -13.02 4.07
C VAL A 100 13.87 -12.08 5.21
N GLN A 101 14.86 -11.40 5.80
CA GLN A 101 14.61 -10.36 6.78
C GLN A 101 14.11 -9.11 6.07
N ILE A 102 12.91 -8.64 6.45
CA ILE A 102 12.30 -7.44 5.90
C ILE A 102 12.11 -6.42 7.00
N SER A 103 12.56 -5.18 6.76
CA SER A 103 12.29 -4.03 7.61
C SER A 103 11.32 -3.07 6.91
N VAL A 104 10.32 -2.59 7.65
CA VAL A 104 9.33 -1.62 7.13
C VAL A 104 9.35 -0.38 7.99
N GLN A 105 9.45 0.77 7.38
CA GLN A 105 9.44 2.05 8.08
C GLN A 105 8.69 3.13 7.34
N VAL A 106 8.07 4.03 8.10
CA VAL A 106 7.49 5.26 7.58
C VAL A 106 8.53 6.37 7.63
N ILE A 107 8.83 6.94 6.49
CA ILE A 107 9.76 8.06 6.36
C ILE A 107 9.02 9.37 6.05
N PRO A 108 9.57 10.54 6.45
CA PRO A 108 8.95 11.82 6.11
C PRO A 108 9.07 12.11 4.61
N VAL A 109 8.07 12.77 4.07
CA VAL A 109 8.16 13.36 2.73
C VAL A 109 9.02 14.61 2.79
N THR A 110 10.08 14.67 1.98
CA THR A 110 10.99 15.80 1.83
C THR A 110 10.91 16.37 0.41
N LYS A 111 11.61 17.49 0.17
CA LYS A 111 11.72 18.06 -1.19
C LYS A 111 12.36 17.10 -2.21
N ASP A 112 13.20 16.18 -1.73
CA ASP A 112 13.91 15.21 -2.55
C ASP A 112 13.10 13.90 -2.75
N THR A 113 11.99 13.73 -2.02
CA THR A 113 11.09 12.59 -2.18
C THR A 113 10.38 12.69 -3.54
N PRO A 114 10.53 11.71 -4.44
CA PRO A 114 9.83 11.74 -5.73
C PRO A 114 8.32 11.83 -5.54
N ARG A 115 7.64 12.74 -6.24
CA ARG A 115 6.18 12.96 -6.11
C ARG A 115 5.36 11.68 -6.26
N LYS A 116 5.84 10.76 -7.08
CA LYS A 116 5.17 9.48 -7.34
C LYS A 116 5.11 8.53 -6.15
N VAL A 117 5.99 8.68 -5.15
CA VAL A 117 5.98 7.86 -3.91
C VAL A 117 5.47 8.63 -2.70
N GLN A 118 5.09 9.89 -2.85
CA GLN A 118 4.54 10.67 -1.74
C GLN A 118 3.11 10.21 -1.43
N ASN A 119 2.88 9.79 -0.20
CA ASN A 119 1.56 9.51 0.33
C ASN A 119 1.13 10.67 1.25
N THR A 120 -0.15 10.96 1.31
CA THR A 120 -0.71 11.98 2.20
C THR A 120 -1.84 11.37 3.02
N ILE A 121 -1.66 11.35 4.34
CA ILE A 121 -2.63 10.79 5.28
C ILE A 121 -3.10 11.90 6.23
N THR A 122 -4.39 12.13 6.25
CA THR A 122 -5.03 13.03 7.20
C THR A 122 -5.31 12.27 8.49
N LEU A 123 -4.65 12.64 9.59
CA LEU A 123 -4.98 12.14 10.92
C LEU A 123 -6.14 12.96 11.48
N THR A 124 -7.32 12.33 11.61
CA THR A 124 -8.53 12.96 12.17
C THR A 124 -8.60 12.71 13.67
N THR A 125 -9.32 13.55 14.42
CA THR A 125 -9.57 13.34 15.85
C THR A 125 -10.96 12.79 16.13
N GLY A 126 -11.56 12.16 15.15
CA GLY A 126 -12.91 11.57 15.17
C GLY A 126 -13.17 10.82 13.85
N PRO A 127 -14.42 10.40 13.61
CA PRO A 127 -14.77 9.63 12.42
C PRO A 127 -14.26 10.28 11.13
N THR A 128 -13.79 9.45 10.20
CA THR A 128 -13.34 9.91 8.88
C THR A 128 -14.51 10.38 8.03
N SER A 129 -14.22 11.06 6.94
CA SER A 129 -15.25 11.61 6.03
C SER A 129 -15.94 10.55 5.16
N ASP A 130 -15.38 9.34 5.07
CA ASP A 130 -15.92 8.27 4.24
C ASP A 130 -17.14 7.61 4.90
N LYS A 131 -18.32 7.78 4.28
CA LYS A 131 -19.57 7.19 4.75
C LYS A 131 -19.62 5.68 4.58
N ALA A 132 -18.91 5.14 3.59
CA ALA A 132 -18.90 3.71 3.31
C ALA A 132 -18.13 2.94 4.39
N SER A 133 -17.07 3.53 4.93
CA SER A 133 -16.31 2.99 6.06
C SER A 133 -16.98 3.21 7.42
N GLN A 134 -18.13 3.93 7.45
CA GLN A 134 -18.80 4.36 8.69
C GLN A 134 -17.87 5.13 9.64
N GLY A 135 -16.94 5.91 9.09
CA GLY A 135 -16.00 6.73 9.82
C GLY A 135 -14.75 5.99 10.33
N ALA A 136 -14.53 4.74 9.92
CA ALA A 136 -13.26 4.04 10.11
C ALA A 136 -12.14 4.63 9.24
N SER A 137 -10.91 4.31 9.56
CA SER A 137 -9.75 4.67 8.73
C SER A 137 -9.86 4.05 7.34
N PHE A 138 -9.26 4.70 6.35
CA PHE A 138 -9.21 4.18 4.99
C PHE A 138 -8.02 4.74 4.21
N VAL A 139 -7.60 4.00 3.21
CA VAL A 139 -6.67 4.46 2.15
C VAL A 139 -7.40 4.46 0.82
N LYS A 140 -7.34 5.59 0.11
CA LYS A 140 -7.91 5.77 -1.22
C LYS A 140 -6.79 5.76 -2.26
N ASP A 141 -7.01 5.04 -3.36
CA ASP A 141 -6.07 4.92 -4.49
C ASP A 141 -4.64 4.48 -4.06
N GLY A 142 -4.53 3.93 -2.84
CA GLY A 142 -3.28 3.51 -2.23
C GLY A 142 -2.30 4.65 -1.93
N LYS A 143 -2.72 5.92 -1.89
CA LYS A 143 -1.83 7.09 -1.67
C LYS A 143 -2.36 8.11 -0.70
N THR A 144 -3.66 8.29 -0.66
CA THR A 144 -4.30 9.26 0.22
C THR A 144 -5.24 8.53 1.14
N GLY A 145 -5.53 9.10 2.30
CA GLY A 145 -6.47 8.50 3.24
C GLY A 145 -6.75 9.40 4.42
N GLU A 146 -7.71 8.96 5.22
CA GLU A 146 -8.00 9.54 6.52
C GLU A 146 -7.92 8.43 7.56
N TRP A 147 -7.12 8.66 8.59
CA TRP A 147 -6.95 7.72 9.69
C TRP A 147 -7.49 8.33 10.97
N ASN A 148 -8.40 7.61 11.62
CA ASN A 148 -9.08 8.08 12.81
C ASN A 148 -8.21 7.86 14.06
N ILE A 149 -7.74 8.96 14.65
CA ILE A 149 -7.04 8.95 15.94
C ILE A 149 -8.05 9.26 17.04
N THR A 150 -8.46 8.27 17.79
CA THR A 150 -9.30 8.48 18.96
C THR A 150 -8.49 9.09 20.11
N SER A 151 -9.17 9.53 21.18
CA SER A 151 -8.50 9.96 22.42
C SER A 151 -7.62 8.88 23.08
N ARG A 152 -7.76 7.62 22.65
CA ARG A 152 -6.96 6.47 23.10
C ARG A 152 -5.90 6.04 22.08
N GLY A 153 -5.71 6.82 21.00
CA GLY A 153 -4.88 6.45 19.85
C GLY A 153 -5.67 5.75 18.75
N MET A 154 -4.98 5.23 17.74
CA MET A 154 -5.60 4.34 16.76
C MET A 154 -5.91 2.96 17.38
N PRO A 155 -6.98 2.28 16.93
CA PRO A 155 -7.22 0.89 17.28
C PRO A 155 -5.99 0.02 16.96
N TYR A 156 -5.76 -0.99 17.78
CA TYR A 156 -4.60 -1.87 17.67
C TYR A 156 -4.52 -2.57 16.31
N GLY A 157 -3.46 -2.29 15.56
CA GLY A 157 -3.20 -2.84 14.23
C GLY A 157 -3.84 -2.09 13.07
N GLU A 158 -4.67 -1.09 13.31
CA GLU A 158 -5.34 -0.34 12.23
C GLU A 158 -4.33 0.46 11.40
N ALA A 159 -3.34 1.13 12.03
CA ALA A 159 -2.29 1.84 11.31
C ALA A 159 -1.47 0.92 10.40
N ALA A 160 -1.15 -0.28 10.89
CA ALA A 160 -0.41 -1.27 10.10
C ALA A 160 -1.27 -1.86 8.97
N HIS A 161 -2.57 -2.07 9.17
CA HIS A 161 -3.51 -2.50 8.15
C HIS A 161 -3.58 -1.46 7.00
N GLU A 162 -3.84 -0.21 7.34
CA GLU A 162 -3.90 0.88 6.36
C GLU A 162 -2.54 1.10 5.64
N ALA A 163 -1.42 0.91 6.34
CA ALA A 163 -0.11 0.94 5.71
C ALA A 163 0.10 -0.22 4.73
N GLY A 164 -0.55 -1.38 4.96
CA GLY A 164 -0.62 -2.47 4.00
C GLY A 164 -1.13 -2.01 2.64
N HIS A 165 -2.22 -1.24 2.61
CA HIS A 165 -2.76 -0.67 1.38
C HIS A 165 -1.82 0.33 0.71
N LEU A 166 -1.07 1.12 1.49
CA LEU A 166 -0.01 1.99 0.93
C LEU A 166 1.12 1.18 0.31
N MET A 167 1.40 -0.03 0.80
CA MET A 167 2.37 -0.96 0.22
C MET A 167 1.77 -1.87 -0.86
N ARG A 168 0.44 -1.84 -1.06
CA ARG A 168 -0.31 -2.65 -2.05
C ARG A 168 -0.64 -4.08 -1.61
N ALA A 169 -0.83 -4.31 -0.33
CA ALA A 169 -1.58 -5.45 0.14
C ALA A 169 -3.09 -5.18 -0.05
N ASP A 170 -3.82 -6.20 -0.44
CA ASP A 170 -5.26 -6.16 -0.63
C ASP A 170 -6.01 -6.52 0.67
N ASP A 171 -7.28 -6.10 0.77
CA ASP A 171 -8.19 -6.57 1.80
C ASP A 171 -8.55 -8.04 1.57
N HIS A 172 -8.58 -8.81 2.65
CA HIS A 172 -9.00 -10.22 2.66
C HIS A 172 -10.17 -10.45 3.61
N TYR A 173 -11.16 -9.59 3.52
CA TYR A 173 -12.43 -9.72 4.22
C TYR A 173 -13.61 -9.21 3.38
N LEU A 174 -14.79 -9.72 3.65
CA LEU A 174 -16.04 -9.20 3.12
C LEU A 174 -16.66 -8.25 4.14
N ALA A 175 -16.84 -7.00 3.74
CA ALA A 175 -17.57 -6.01 4.55
C ALA A 175 -19.06 -6.07 4.21
N THR A 176 -19.90 -6.24 5.22
CA THR A 176 -21.37 -6.24 5.13
C THR A 176 -21.95 -5.27 6.16
N VAL A 177 -23.25 -5.05 6.09
CA VAL A 177 -23.99 -4.27 7.10
C VAL A 177 -25.01 -5.21 7.74
N ASP A 178 -25.00 -5.29 9.05
CA ASP A 178 -25.95 -6.11 9.82
C ASP A 178 -27.37 -5.50 9.85
N ALA A 179 -28.34 -6.22 10.42
CA ALA A 179 -29.71 -5.76 10.53
C ALA A 179 -29.88 -4.49 11.39
N SER A 180 -28.90 -4.13 12.19
CA SER A 180 -28.84 -2.92 13.02
C SER A 180 -28.16 -1.76 12.32
N GLY A 181 -27.66 -1.94 11.09
CA GLY A 181 -26.96 -0.93 10.32
C GLY A 181 -25.45 -0.82 10.64
N ASN A 182 -24.89 -1.74 11.43
CA ASN A 182 -23.47 -1.73 11.75
C ASN A 182 -22.64 -2.44 10.68
N ARG A 183 -21.45 -1.90 10.36
CA ARG A 183 -20.49 -2.58 9.50
C ARG A 183 -19.92 -3.81 10.21
N VAL A 184 -19.97 -4.95 9.51
CA VAL A 184 -19.39 -6.21 9.95
C VAL A 184 -18.39 -6.66 8.90
N SER A 185 -17.16 -6.95 9.32
CA SER A 185 -16.11 -7.50 8.45
C SER A 185 -15.94 -8.98 8.77
N THR A 186 -16.06 -9.81 7.75
CA THR A 186 -15.86 -11.27 7.85
C THR A 186 -14.61 -11.64 7.06
N PRO A 187 -13.56 -12.16 7.71
CA PRO A 187 -12.34 -12.58 7.01
C PRO A 187 -12.63 -13.61 5.92
N GLU A 188 -11.90 -13.56 4.83
CA GLU A 188 -11.86 -14.63 3.84
C GLU A 188 -11.30 -15.92 4.45
N ALA A 189 -11.65 -17.06 3.86
CA ALA A 189 -11.20 -18.35 4.36
C ALA A 189 -9.67 -18.43 4.46
N GLY A 190 -9.17 -18.67 5.68
CA GLY A 190 -7.76 -18.74 5.99
C GLY A 190 -7.09 -17.38 6.30
N TYR A 191 -7.84 -16.26 6.31
CA TYR A 191 -7.33 -14.94 6.70
C TYR A 191 -7.85 -14.47 8.08
N ASP A 192 -8.47 -15.33 8.85
CA ASP A 192 -8.97 -15.11 10.22
C ASP A 192 -7.86 -14.81 11.25
N LYS A 193 -6.60 -15.09 10.90
CA LYS A 193 -5.40 -14.78 11.70
C LYS A 193 -4.39 -13.92 10.96
N ASN A 194 -4.86 -13.11 10.05
CA ASN A 194 -4.05 -12.29 9.17
C ASN A 194 -4.46 -10.82 9.28
N LEU A 195 -3.50 -9.90 9.29
CA LEU A 195 -3.75 -8.47 9.45
C LEU A 195 -4.71 -7.89 8.41
N MET A 196 -4.62 -8.35 7.16
CA MET A 196 -5.47 -7.85 6.06
C MET A 196 -6.83 -8.54 6.02
N GLY A 197 -7.08 -9.55 6.84
CA GLY A 197 -8.37 -10.21 7.04
C GLY A 197 -9.07 -9.76 8.32
N GLU A 198 -8.31 -9.64 9.41
CA GLU A 198 -8.83 -9.27 10.72
C GLU A 198 -7.81 -8.44 11.50
N LEU A 199 -8.21 -7.25 11.93
CA LEU A 199 -7.37 -6.33 12.69
C LEU A 199 -6.83 -7.00 13.97
N GLY A 200 -5.63 -6.56 14.38
CA GLY A 200 -4.99 -7.08 15.58
C GLY A 200 -4.05 -8.27 15.32
N ASN A 201 -4.22 -8.97 14.22
CA ASN A 201 -3.35 -10.06 13.80
C ASN A 201 -2.05 -9.55 13.15
N PRO A 202 -1.00 -10.39 13.01
CA PRO A 202 0.16 -10.06 12.21
C PRO A 202 -0.09 -10.23 10.71
N PRO A 203 0.63 -9.53 9.82
CA PRO A 203 0.72 -9.89 8.41
C PRO A 203 1.50 -11.20 8.24
N ASP A 204 1.29 -11.90 7.13
CA ASP A 204 1.98 -13.14 6.80
C ASP A 204 2.69 -13.09 5.43
N ASP A 205 3.25 -14.22 5.01
CA ASP A 205 4.01 -14.35 3.77
C ASP A 205 3.18 -14.01 2.52
N ARG A 206 1.86 -14.21 2.56
CA ARG A 206 0.94 -13.92 1.44
C ARG A 206 0.85 -12.41 1.21
N ASN A 207 0.64 -11.64 2.28
CA ASN A 207 0.60 -10.18 2.18
C ASN A 207 1.94 -9.61 1.71
N MET A 208 3.05 -10.17 2.20
CA MET A 208 4.36 -9.76 1.73
C MET A 208 4.59 -10.15 0.26
N GLY A 209 4.07 -11.29 -0.18
CA GLY A 209 4.06 -11.70 -1.57
C GLY A 209 3.32 -10.73 -2.48
N GLU A 210 2.14 -10.24 -2.08
CA GLU A 210 1.38 -9.19 -2.78
C GLU A 210 2.21 -7.91 -2.91
N ILE A 211 2.78 -7.44 -1.80
CA ILE A 211 3.60 -6.21 -1.76
C ILE A 211 4.81 -6.34 -2.69
N LEU A 212 5.57 -7.42 -2.59
CA LEU A 212 6.79 -7.63 -3.37
C LEU A 212 6.53 -7.95 -4.85
N SER A 213 5.34 -8.41 -5.21
CA SER A 213 4.94 -8.62 -6.61
C SER A 213 4.31 -7.38 -7.25
N SER A 214 3.93 -6.38 -6.46
CA SER A 214 3.22 -5.20 -6.95
C SER A 214 4.12 -4.30 -7.79
N ARG A 215 3.73 -4.07 -9.04
CA ARG A 215 4.41 -3.11 -9.94
C ARG A 215 4.21 -1.64 -9.54
N LYS A 216 3.40 -1.39 -8.54
CA LYS A 216 3.12 -0.03 -8.00
C LYS A 216 4.16 0.42 -6.97
N ASN A 217 5.16 -0.39 -6.66
CA ASN A 217 6.27 -0.04 -5.78
C ASN A 217 7.54 0.28 -6.59
N ILE A 218 8.47 1.05 -6.02
CA ILE A 218 9.81 1.27 -6.61
C ILE A 218 10.74 0.18 -6.07
N TYR A 219 11.49 -0.45 -6.96
CA TYR A 219 12.48 -1.45 -6.60
C TYR A 219 13.88 -0.91 -6.86
N ILE A 220 14.76 -1.05 -5.87
CA ILE A 220 16.16 -0.65 -5.89
C ILE A 220 16.99 -1.86 -5.45
N GLU A 221 18.04 -2.17 -6.19
CA GLU A 221 19.04 -3.17 -5.80
C GLU A 221 20.35 -2.46 -5.48
N GLU A 222 20.90 -2.72 -4.29
CA GLU A 222 22.22 -2.23 -3.94
C GLU A 222 23.29 -3.04 -4.67
N LYS A 223 24.16 -2.35 -5.40
CA LYS A 223 25.24 -2.94 -6.19
C LYS A 223 26.47 -3.26 -5.35
#